data_7bea6ffb72a3001605395d521e0034e3
#
_entry.id   7bea6ffb72a3001605395d521e0034e3
#
_cell.length_a   1.000
_cell.length_b   1.000
_cell.length_c   1.000
_cell.angle_alpha   90.00
_cell.angle_beta   90.00
_cell.angle_gamma   90.00
#
_symmetry.space_group_name_H-M   'P 1'
#
loop_
_entity.id
_entity.type
_entity.pdbx_description
1 polymer ?
#
loop_
_entity_poly.entity_id
_entity_poly.type
_entity_poly.pdbx_seq_one_letter_code
_entity_poly.pdbx_strand_id
1 'polypeptide(L)'
;MSLDHQYQEEIAVNQLIVEQSELLLFNDDVNTFDHVINMLCKYCDHDFIQAEQCAWIVHNNGKCMIKRGEFSTLKPICSALLDAGLS
;
A
#
# COMPACT_ATOMS: atom_id res chain seq x y z
N MET A 1 21.31 29.68 -12.54
CA MET A 1 21.00 28.93 -12.01
C MET A 1 21.08 28.27 -11.87
N SER A 2 20.96 28.68 -12.06
CA SER A 2 20.76 27.90 -11.56
C SER A 2 20.66 27.14 -11.45
N LEU A 3 20.45 27.25 -11.64
CA LEU A 3 20.14 26.38 -11.24
C LEU A 3 20.19 25.84 -11.68
N ASP A 4 20.25 26.30 -12.04
CA ASP A 4 20.08 25.56 -12.04
C ASP A 4 20.22 25.20 -12.45
N HIS A 5 20.33 25.68 -12.84
CA HIS A 5 20.21 25.00 -12.68
C HIS A 5 20.25 24.48 -12.87
N GLN A 6 20.27 24.55 -13.11
CA GLN A 6 20.08 23.87 -12.84
C GLN A 6 19.96 23.01 -12.87
N TYR A 7 20.01 23.38 -13.23
CA TYR A 7 19.60 22.44 -12.89
C TYR A 7 19.39 21.97 -13.47
N GLN A 8 19.32 22.14 -13.87
CA GLN A 8 18.81 21.63 -14.07
C GLN A 8 18.39 21.24 -14.38
N GLU A 9 18.47 21.58 -14.64
CA GLU A 9 17.83 21.11 -14.65
C GLU A 9 17.46 20.58 -14.85
N GLU A 10 17.54 20.92 -15.06
CA GLU A 10 16.91 20.37 -14.94
C GLU A 10 16.44 19.54 -14.96
N ILE A 11 16.32 19.69 -15.25
CA ILE A 11 15.75 18.99 -15.08
C ILE A 11 14.92 18.74 -15.06
N ALA A 12 14.61 18.89 -15.17
CA ALA A 12 13.94 18.73 -15.09
C ALA A 12 13.11 18.83 -14.83
N VAL A 13 13.31 19.28 -14.63
CA VAL A 13 12.34 20.02 -14.41
C VAL A 13 10.90 19.76 -14.84
N ASN A 14 10.63 19.12 -15.78
CA ASN A 14 9.31 18.68 -16.16
C ASN A 14 8.87 17.50 -15.36
N GLN A 15 9.50 17.32 -14.26
CA GLN A 15 9.16 16.20 -13.43
C GLN A 15 7.97 16.52 -12.58
N LEU A 16 7.03 15.62 -12.57
CA LEU A 16 5.88 15.73 -11.71
C LEU A 16 6.24 15.28 -10.33
N ILE A 17 5.84 16.07 -9.37
CA ILE A 17 5.87 15.62 -7.99
C ILE A 17 4.55 14.90 -7.77
N VAL A 18 4.64 13.60 -7.59
CA VAL A 18 3.46 12.77 -7.41
C VAL A 18 3.32 12.46 -5.93
N GLU A 19 2.20 12.86 -5.36
CA GLU A 19 1.91 12.49 -3.98
C GLU A 19 1.70 10.99 -3.89
N GLN A 20 2.35 10.40 -2.91
CA GLN A 20 2.24 9.00 -2.63
C GLN A 20 1.38 8.78 -1.39
N SER A 21 0.48 7.83 -1.48
CA SER A 21 -0.34 7.41 -0.35
C SER A 21 0.07 6.01 0.08
N GLU A 22 -0.33 5.63 1.27
CA GLU A 22 -0.07 4.30 1.79
C GLU A 22 -1.38 3.63 2.15
N LEU A 23 -1.49 2.36 1.79
CA LEU A 23 -2.63 1.56 2.19
C LEU A 23 -2.21 0.75 3.42
N LEU A 24 -2.90 0.98 4.53
CA LEU A 24 -2.60 0.34 5.80
C LEU A 24 -3.67 -0.68 6.13
N LEU A 25 -3.22 -1.81 6.62
CA LEU A 25 -4.11 -2.85 7.15
C LEU A 25 -3.98 -2.86 8.66
N PHE A 26 -5.11 -2.80 9.34
CA PHE A 26 -5.16 -2.81 10.80
C PHE A 26 -5.65 -4.17 11.30
N ASN A 27 -5.16 -4.55 12.46
CA ASN A 27 -5.57 -5.79 13.09
C ASN A 27 -7.03 -5.70 13.55
N ASP A 28 -7.74 -6.82 13.43
CA ASP A 28 -9.05 -6.96 14.03
C ASP A 28 -9.18 -8.39 14.59
N ASP A 29 -10.22 -8.63 15.35
CA ASP A 29 -10.43 -9.91 16.00
C ASP A 29 -11.37 -10.83 15.24
N VAL A 30 -11.79 -10.43 14.05
CA VAL A 30 -12.82 -11.12 13.28
C VAL A 30 -12.24 -11.98 12.16
N ASN A 31 -11.25 -11.43 11.45
CA ASN A 31 -10.71 -12.10 10.27
C ASN A 31 -9.65 -13.14 10.64
N THR A 32 -9.73 -14.29 9.98
CA THR A 32 -8.72 -15.32 10.14
C THR A 32 -7.46 -14.95 9.35
N PHE A 33 -6.33 -15.54 9.73
CA PHE A 33 -5.08 -15.39 8.98
C PHE A 33 -5.27 -15.76 7.53
N ASP A 34 -5.92 -16.90 7.28
CA ASP A 34 -6.09 -17.39 5.91
C ASP A 34 -6.90 -16.41 5.08
N HIS A 35 -7.94 -15.84 5.65
CA HIS A 35 -8.75 -14.85 4.94
C HIS A 35 -7.92 -13.62 4.58
N VAL A 36 -7.16 -13.10 5.54
CA VAL A 36 -6.32 -11.94 5.30
C VAL A 36 -5.30 -12.23 4.20
N ILE A 37 -4.62 -13.37 4.28
CA ILE A 37 -3.65 -13.77 3.27
C ILE A 37 -4.29 -13.87 1.89
N ASN A 38 -5.45 -14.52 1.81
CA ASN A 38 -6.14 -14.69 0.53
C ASN A 38 -6.54 -13.35 -0.08
N MET A 39 -6.99 -12.41 0.74
CA MET A 39 -7.41 -11.10 0.25
C MET A 39 -6.22 -10.26 -0.19
N LEU A 40 -5.10 -10.34 0.52
CA LEU A 40 -3.89 -9.64 0.09
C LEU A 40 -3.35 -10.19 -1.23
N CYS A 41 -3.40 -11.50 -1.42
CA CYS A 41 -3.01 -12.11 -2.67
C CYS A 41 -3.94 -11.70 -3.81
N LYS A 42 -5.24 -11.63 -3.52
CA LYS A 42 -6.25 -11.36 -4.55
C LYS A 42 -6.25 -9.90 -4.99
N TYR A 43 -6.14 -8.97 -4.05
CA TYR A 43 -6.36 -7.55 -4.35
C TYR A 43 -5.10 -6.69 -4.35
N CYS A 44 -4.02 -7.17 -3.75
CA CYS A 44 -2.81 -6.37 -3.57
C CYS A 44 -1.60 -6.91 -4.31
N ASP A 45 -1.78 -7.92 -5.13
CA ASP A 45 -0.71 -8.56 -5.89
C ASP A 45 0.42 -9.10 -5.01
N HIS A 46 0.11 -9.42 -3.76
CA HIS A 46 1.08 -10.08 -2.91
C HIS A 46 1.23 -11.53 -3.31
N ASP A 47 2.46 -12.05 -3.29
CA ASP A 47 2.63 -13.49 -3.30
C ASP A 47 2.30 -14.04 -1.90
N PHE A 48 2.22 -15.36 -1.78
CA PHE A 48 1.81 -15.98 -0.52
C PHE A 48 2.73 -15.61 0.64
N ILE A 49 4.03 -15.61 0.41
CA ILE A 49 5.02 -15.31 1.46
C ILE A 49 4.89 -13.87 1.91
N GLN A 50 4.76 -12.95 0.98
CA GLN A 50 4.59 -11.54 1.29
C GLN A 50 3.29 -11.29 2.07
N ALA A 51 2.20 -11.92 1.64
CA ALA A 51 0.91 -11.80 2.32
C ALA A 51 0.97 -12.38 3.73
N GLU A 52 1.63 -13.52 3.87
CA GLU A 52 1.80 -14.17 5.17
C GLU A 52 2.59 -13.29 6.13
N GLN A 53 3.68 -12.70 5.66
CA GLN A 53 4.47 -11.79 6.48
C GLN A 53 3.66 -10.58 6.90
N CYS A 54 2.87 -10.01 6.00
CA CYS A 54 2.00 -8.89 6.32
C CYS A 54 0.99 -9.27 7.40
N ALA A 55 0.39 -10.45 7.28
CA ALA A 55 -0.58 -10.93 8.27
C ALA A 55 0.06 -11.05 9.66
N TRP A 56 1.29 -11.56 9.72
CA TRP A 56 2.03 -11.66 10.98
C TRP A 56 2.34 -10.27 11.56
N ILE A 57 2.76 -9.33 10.72
CA ILE A 57 3.07 -7.97 11.17
C ILE A 57 1.81 -7.31 11.74
N VAL A 58 0.70 -7.44 11.05
CA VAL A 58 -0.57 -6.87 11.52
C VAL A 58 -0.96 -7.49 12.86
N HIS A 59 -0.85 -8.81 12.97
CA HIS A 59 -1.23 -9.51 14.19
C HIS A 59 -0.37 -9.06 15.39
N ASN A 60 0.92 -8.88 15.17
CA ASN A 60 1.86 -8.58 16.26
C ASN A 60 2.00 -7.10 16.55
N ASN A 61 1.92 -6.26 15.52
CA ASN A 61 2.17 -4.82 15.65
C ASN A 61 0.91 -3.96 15.56
N GLY A 62 -0.21 -4.56 15.20
CA GLY A 62 -1.49 -3.85 15.09
C GLY A 62 -1.76 -3.26 13.73
N LYS A 63 -0.75 -3.05 12.91
CA LYS A 63 -0.92 -2.52 11.55
C LYS A 63 0.27 -2.89 10.68
N CYS A 64 0.03 -2.86 9.37
CA CYS A 64 1.07 -3.07 8.37
C CYS A 64 0.76 -2.24 7.14
N MET A 65 1.77 -1.61 6.57
CA MET A 65 1.64 -0.94 5.29
C MET A 65 1.72 -2.02 4.20
N ILE A 66 0.65 -2.18 3.43
CA ILE A 66 0.56 -3.27 2.47
C ILE A 66 0.80 -2.82 1.04
N LYS A 67 0.64 -1.54 0.74
CA LYS A 67 0.88 -1.04 -0.60
C LYS A 67 1.07 0.46 -0.55
N ARG A 68 1.90 0.96 -1.48
CA ARG A 68 2.13 2.39 -1.62
C ARG A 68 1.88 2.77 -3.08
N GLY A 69 1.34 3.94 -3.30
CA GLY A 69 1.10 4.43 -4.64
C GLY A 69 0.22 5.65 -4.64
N GLU A 70 -0.29 6.00 -5.80
CA GLU A 70 -1.22 7.11 -5.91
C GLU A 70 -2.54 6.77 -5.25
N PHE A 71 -3.15 7.78 -4.66
CA PHE A 71 -4.43 7.60 -3.97
C PHE A 71 -5.50 7.02 -4.91
N SER A 72 -5.56 7.50 -6.14
CA SER A 72 -6.54 7.02 -7.11
C SER A 72 -6.38 5.54 -7.45
N THR A 73 -5.15 5.03 -7.37
CA THR A 73 -4.87 3.62 -7.59
C THR A 73 -5.22 2.78 -6.35
N LEU A 74 -4.92 3.32 -5.17
CA LEU A 74 -5.11 2.59 -3.92
C LEU A 74 -6.58 2.57 -3.46
N LYS A 75 -7.34 3.59 -3.79
CA LYS A 75 -8.71 3.71 -3.31
C LYS A 75 -9.59 2.52 -3.70
N PRO A 76 -9.61 2.05 -4.95
CA PRO A 76 -10.41 0.87 -5.31
C PRO A 76 -9.96 -0.38 -4.55
N ILE A 77 -8.66 -0.52 -4.33
CA ILE A 77 -8.12 -1.66 -3.58
C ILE A 77 -8.59 -1.60 -2.14
N CYS A 78 -8.50 -0.42 -1.53
CA CYS A 78 -8.98 -0.22 -0.17
C CYS A 78 -10.46 -0.56 -0.05
N SER A 79 -11.28 -0.10 -0.99
CA SER A 79 -12.71 -0.40 -1.00
C SER A 79 -12.98 -1.90 -1.11
N ALA A 80 -12.23 -2.59 -1.98
CA ALA A 80 -12.38 -4.03 -2.14
C ALA A 80 -12.04 -4.78 -0.86
N LEU A 81 -10.99 -4.37 -0.17
CA LEU A 81 -10.59 -5.00 1.09
C LEU A 81 -11.62 -4.74 2.19
N LEU A 82 -12.15 -3.53 2.27
CA LEU A 82 -13.20 -3.22 3.22
C LEU A 82 -14.46 -4.02 2.94
N ASP A 83 -14.84 -4.16 1.68
CA ASP A 83 -15.98 -4.98 1.28
C ASP A 83 -15.77 -6.45 1.62
N ALA A 84 -14.52 -6.90 1.63
CA ALA A 84 -14.18 -8.27 2.02
C ALA A 84 -14.10 -8.45 3.53
N GLY A 85 -14.36 -7.40 4.29
CA GLY A 85 -14.42 -7.45 5.75
C GLY A 85 -13.11 -7.13 6.47
N LEU A 86 -12.08 -6.70 5.76
CA LEU A 86 -10.83 -6.30 6.40
C LEU A 86 -10.93 -4.86 6.93
N SER A 87 -9.98 -4.51 7.77
CA SER A 87 -9.92 -3.15 8.33
C SER A 87 -8.73 -2.34 7.75
#